data_184f4b02c6a1630ec9856404a767d53d
#
_entry.id   184f4b02c6a1630ec9856404a767d53d
#
_cell.length_a   1.000
_cell.length_b   1.000
_cell.length_c   1.000
_cell.angle_alpha   90.00
_cell.angle_beta   90.00
_cell.angle_gamma   90.00
#
_symmetry.space_group_name_H-M   'P 1'
#
loop_
_entity.id
_entity.type
_entity.pdbx_description
1 polymer ?
#
loop_
_entity_poly.entity_id
_entity_poly.type
_entity_poly.pdbx_seq_one_letter_code
_entity_poly.pdbx_strand_id
1 'polypeptide(L)'
;MSVSPGTVLAFDFGERYLGVAVGEDAMKVAHPLATIDARHAAARFDAIAKLVAEWRPARFVVGLPLGPDGERHALTPRVERFARQLEGRFRRPVTLVDERLSSAEAEARLRAIGRGGRRHKDLAHPVAAQVILQDHFDRHAAA
;
A
#
# COMPACT_ATOMS: atom_id res chain seq x y z
N MET A 1 -13.61 10.28 -21.19
CA MET A 1 -13.87 10.97 -19.92
C MET A 1 -12.79 10.64 -18.92
N SER A 2 -12.23 11.64 -18.32
CA SER A 2 -11.18 11.42 -17.33
C SER A 2 -11.74 10.76 -16.08
N VAL A 3 -10.91 9.95 -15.43
CA VAL A 3 -11.26 9.39 -14.14
C VAL A 3 -11.33 10.54 -13.13
N SER A 4 -12.41 10.61 -12.38
CA SER A 4 -12.54 11.62 -11.33
C SER A 4 -11.43 11.42 -10.29
N PRO A 5 -10.78 12.51 -9.87
CA PRO A 5 -9.83 12.41 -8.77
C PRO A 5 -10.54 11.88 -7.53
N GLY A 6 -9.82 11.15 -6.73
CA GLY A 6 -10.41 10.60 -5.53
C GLY A 6 -9.38 10.12 -4.56
N THR A 7 -9.86 9.50 -3.50
CA THR A 7 -9.02 8.91 -2.49
C THR A 7 -8.42 7.60 -3.01
N VAL A 8 -7.18 7.36 -2.67
CA VAL A 8 -6.45 6.13 -3.02
C VAL A 8 -6.00 5.46 -1.74
N LEU A 9 -6.28 4.17 -1.61
CA LEU A 9 -5.70 3.35 -0.56
C LEU A 9 -4.58 2.52 -1.15
N ALA A 10 -3.45 2.48 -0.48
CA ALA A 10 -2.30 1.70 -0.89
C ALA A 10 -1.98 0.64 0.15
N PHE A 11 -1.50 -0.50 -0.31
CA PHE A 11 -1.22 -1.65 0.54
C PHE A 11 0.19 -2.18 0.31
N ASP A 12 0.88 -2.45 1.41
CA ASP A 12 2.12 -3.21 1.42
C ASP A 12 1.79 -4.58 2.02
N PHE A 13 1.74 -5.59 1.16
CA PHE A 13 1.32 -6.93 1.55
C PHE A 13 2.46 -7.70 2.21
N GLY A 14 2.24 -8.18 3.43
CA GLY A 14 3.14 -9.09 4.11
C GLY A 14 2.39 -10.33 4.55
N GLU A 15 3.12 -11.37 4.93
CA GLU A 15 2.51 -12.62 5.38
C GLU A 15 1.75 -12.44 6.68
N ARG A 16 2.26 -11.61 7.57
CA ARG A 16 1.67 -11.38 8.89
C ARG A 16 0.95 -10.05 8.99
N TYR A 17 1.49 -9.01 8.38
CA TYR A 17 0.94 -7.67 8.48
C TYR A 17 0.74 -7.06 7.10
N LEU A 18 -0.31 -6.29 6.99
CA LEU A 18 -0.64 -5.52 5.80
C LEU A 18 -0.55 -4.05 6.17
N GLY A 19 0.39 -3.33 5.59
CA GLY A 19 0.50 -1.89 5.79
C GLY A 19 -0.46 -1.16 4.88
N VAL A 20 -1.06 -0.08 5.38
CA VAL A 20 -2.03 0.71 4.62
C VAL A 20 -1.66 2.18 4.67
N ALA A 21 -1.71 2.82 3.52
CA ALA A 21 -1.55 4.26 3.38
C ALA A 21 -2.72 4.85 2.61
N VAL A 22 -2.93 6.14 2.76
CA VAL A 22 -4.02 6.86 2.10
C VAL A 22 -3.50 8.15 1.49
N GLY A 23 -4.07 8.54 0.37
CA GLY A 23 -3.77 9.83 -0.25
C GLY A 23 -4.88 10.24 -1.19
N GLU A 24 -4.84 11.51 -1.60
CA GLU A 24 -5.79 12.06 -2.54
C GLU A 24 -5.09 12.33 -3.87
N ASP A 25 -5.72 11.96 -4.97
CA ASP A 25 -5.18 12.22 -6.30
C ASP A 25 -4.92 13.72 -6.52
N ALA A 26 -5.80 14.56 -6.00
CA ALA A 26 -5.66 16.01 -6.16
C ALA A 26 -4.42 16.57 -5.46
N MET A 27 -4.07 16.01 -4.31
CA MET A 27 -2.95 16.50 -3.50
C MET A 27 -1.64 15.77 -3.81
N LYS A 28 -1.72 14.53 -4.26
CA LYS A 28 -0.56 13.66 -4.56
C LYS A 28 0.41 13.53 -3.39
N VAL A 29 -0.14 13.50 -2.19
CA VAL A 29 0.63 13.30 -0.95
C VAL A 29 0.07 12.09 -0.24
N ALA A 30 0.95 11.15 0.09
CA ALA A 30 0.58 9.92 0.79
C ALA A 30 0.82 10.04 2.28
N HIS A 31 -0.07 9.44 3.06
CA HIS A 31 0.02 9.41 4.52
C HIS A 31 -0.07 7.97 5.02
N PRO A 32 0.70 7.60 6.04
CA PRO A 32 0.53 6.29 6.66
C PRO A 32 -0.83 6.24 7.37
N LEU A 33 -1.51 5.10 7.29
CA LEU A 33 -2.87 5.00 7.84
C LEU A 33 -3.01 3.92 8.90
N ALA A 34 -2.63 2.68 8.59
CA ALA A 34 -2.93 1.57 9.49
C ALA A 34 -2.05 0.36 9.22
N THR A 35 -1.99 -0.52 10.20
CA THR A 35 -1.45 -1.87 10.06
C THR A 35 -2.58 -2.85 10.33
N ILE A 36 -2.78 -3.81 9.42
CA ILE A 36 -3.80 -4.84 9.56
C ILE A 36 -3.11 -6.17 9.80
N ASP A 37 -3.63 -6.97 10.74
CA ASP A 37 -3.16 -8.33 10.92
C ASP A 37 -3.68 -9.16 9.74
N ALA A 38 -2.75 -9.70 8.96
CA ALA A 38 -3.07 -10.36 7.70
C ALA A 38 -3.06 -11.89 7.79
N ARG A 39 -2.92 -12.45 8.99
CA ARG A 39 -2.82 -13.91 9.15
C ARG A 39 -4.07 -14.67 8.72
N HIS A 40 -5.23 -14.06 8.86
CA HIS A 40 -6.51 -14.69 8.49
C HIS A 40 -7.20 -13.85 7.42
N ALA A 41 -7.48 -14.47 6.28
CA ALA A 41 -8.03 -13.77 5.13
C ALA A 41 -9.37 -13.08 5.44
N ALA A 42 -10.27 -13.75 6.16
CA ALA A 42 -11.57 -13.16 6.49
C ALA A 42 -11.42 -11.91 7.34
N ALA A 43 -10.60 -11.97 8.40
CA ALA A 43 -10.37 -10.82 9.27
C ALA A 43 -9.68 -9.68 8.53
N ARG A 44 -8.75 -10.02 7.64
CA ARG A 44 -8.04 -9.04 6.82
C ARG A 44 -9.02 -8.27 5.93
N PHE A 45 -9.90 -8.97 5.23
CA PHE A 45 -10.85 -8.31 4.35
C PHE A 45 -11.95 -7.56 5.11
N ASP A 46 -12.31 -8.01 6.30
CA ASP A 46 -13.23 -7.26 7.16
C ASP A 46 -12.61 -5.91 7.57
N ALA A 47 -11.34 -5.91 7.94
CA ALA A 47 -10.63 -4.69 8.29
C ALA A 47 -10.51 -3.75 7.08
N ILE A 48 -10.20 -4.30 5.90
CA ILE A 48 -10.15 -3.50 4.67
C ILE A 48 -11.52 -2.92 4.36
N ALA A 49 -12.59 -3.69 4.52
CA ALA A 49 -13.95 -3.21 4.26
C ALA A 49 -14.29 -1.99 5.12
N LYS A 50 -13.85 -1.97 6.37
CA LYS A 50 -14.06 -0.81 7.25
C LYS A 50 -13.33 0.42 6.71
N LEU A 51 -12.11 0.26 6.23
CA LEU A 51 -11.36 1.37 5.64
C LEU A 51 -11.99 1.85 4.34
N VAL A 52 -12.50 0.92 3.52
CA VAL A 52 -13.20 1.28 2.28
C VAL A 52 -14.47 2.07 2.60
N ALA A 53 -15.23 1.66 3.62
CA ALA A 53 -16.41 2.38 4.02
C ALA A 53 -16.08 3.79 4.55
N GLU A 54 -15.00 3.91 5.27
CA GLU A 54 -14.57 5.19 5.86
C GLU A 54 -14.00 6.15 4.82
N TRP A 55 -13.11 5.66 3.98
CA TRP A 55 -12.36 6.50 3.05
C TRP A 55 -12.94 6.56 1.65
N ARG A 56 -13.80 5.62 1.28
CA ARG A 56 -14.45 5.55 -0.04
C ARG A 56 -13.46 5.73 -1.17
N PRO A 57 -12.44 4.87 -1.26
CA PRO A 57 -11.40 5.06 -2.27
C PRO A 57 -11.94 4.86 -3.69
N ALA A 58 -11.42 5.64 -4.63
CA ALA A 58 -11.74 5.46 -6.03
C ALA A 58 -10.96 4.29 -6.63
N ARG A 59 -9.79 3.98 -6.07
CA ARG A 59 -8.95 2.89 -6.55
C ARG A 59 -7.96 2.46 -5.46
N PHE A 60 -7.28 1.36 -5.74
CA PHE A 60 -6.25 0.83 -4.85
C PHE A 60 -4.89 0.78 -5.57
N VAL A 61 -3.84 0.88 -4.77
CA VAL A 61 -2.47 0.65 -5.21
C VAL A 61 -1.89 -0.45 -4.33
N VAL A 62 -1.23 -1.42 -4.93
CA VAL A 62 -0.62 -2.53 -4.18
C VAL A 62 0.84 -2.66 -4.62
N GLY A 63 1.74 -2.69 -3.65
CA GLY A 63 3.16 -2.90 -3.92
C GLY A 63 3.41 -4.34 -4.34
N LEU A 64 4.10 -4.52 -5.47
CA LEU A 64 4.42 -5.84 -6.02
C LEU A 64 5.87 -6.16 -5.67
N PRO A 65 6.11 -7.17 -4.82
CA PRO A 65 7.48 -7.55 -4.48
C PRO A 65 8.14 -8.29 -5.64
N LEU A 66 9.32 -7.82 -6.03
CA LEU A 66 10.13 -8.44 -7.06
C LEU A 66 11.56 -8.58 -6.54
N GLY A 67 12.34 -9.50 -7.12
CA GLY A 67 13.74 -9.63 -6.79
C GLY A 67 14.57 -8.45 -7.32
N PRO A 68 15.85 -8.37 -6.95
CA PRO A 68 16.70 -7.22 -7.33
C PRO A 68 16.77 -6.96 -8.83
N ASP A 69 16.67 -8.00 -9.64
CA ASP A 69 16.73 -7.89 -11.10
C ASP A 69 15.35 -7.81 -11.75
N GLY A 70 14.30 -7.56 -10.97
CA GLY A 70 12.95 -7.54 -11.47
C GLY A 70 12.32 -8.92 -11.60
N GLU A 71 12.99 -9.96 -11.14
CA GLU A 71 12.48 -11.32 -11.17
C GLU A 71 11.38 -11.52 -10.12
N ARG A 72 10.57 -12.56 -10.30
CA ARG A 72 9.48 -12.85 -9.38
C ARG A 72 10.01 -13.29 -8.01
N HIS A 73 9.44 -12.70 -6.97
CA HIS A 73 9.68 -13.06 -5.58
C HIS A 73 8.71 -14.18 -5.16
N ALA A 74 9.04 -14.89 -4.07
CA ALA A 74 8.14 -15.93 -3.53
C ALA A 74 6.75 -15.38 -3.20
N LEU A 75 6.65 -14.14 -2.75
CA LEU A 75 5.37 -13.51 -2.42
C LEU A 75 4.62 -12.97 -3.64
N THR A 76 5.28 -12.84 -4.79
CA THR A 76 4.66 -12.22 -5.97
C THR A 76 3.30 -12.83 -6.32
N PRO A 77 3.16 -14.17 -6.43
CA PRO A 77 1.85 -14.75 -6.76
C PRO A 77 0.78 -14.45 -5.71
N ARG A 78 1.16 -14.40 -4.44
CA ARG A 78 0.21 -14.13 -3.36
C ARG A 78 -0.29 -12.69 -3.41
N VAL A 79 0.60 -11.77 -3.73
CA VAL A 79 0.24 -10.36 -3.86
C VAL A 79 -0.65 -10.14 -5.07
N GLU A 80 -0.36 -10.80 -6.19
CA GLU A 80 -1.20 -10.73 -7.39
C GLU A 80 -2.61 -11.26 -7.10
N ARG A 81 -2.70 -12.34 -6.35
CA ARG A 81 -3.99 -12.89 -5.93
C ARG A 81 -4.73 -11.92 -5.02
N PHE A 82 -4.03 -11.32 -4.07
CA PHE A 82 -4.60 -10.31 -3.17
C PHE A 82 -5.17 -9.14 -3.97
N ALA A 83 -4.44 -8.65 -4.96
CA ALA A 83 -4.90 -7.56 -5.82
C ALA A 83 -6.18 -7.94 -6.56
N ARG A 84 -6.25 -9.16 -7.10
CA ARG A 84 -7.47 -9.64 -7.77
C ARG A 84 -8.65 -9.73 -6.80
N GLN A 85 -8.39 -10.15 -5.57
CA GLN A 85 -9.43 -10.23 -4.54
C GLN A 85 -9.95 -8.85 -4.15
N LEU A 86 -9.06 -7.86 -4.04
CA LEU A 86 -9.45 -6.47 -3.78
C LEU A 86 -10.37 -5.95 -4.88
N GLU A 87 -9.97 -6.14 -6.11
CA GLU A 87 -10.76 -5.66 -7.24
C GLU A 87 -12.12 -6.33 -7.30
N GLY A 88 -12.14 -7.66 -7.11
CA GLY A 88 -13.39 -8.42 -7.16
C GLY A 88 -14.34 -8.09 -6.01
N ARG A 89 -13.80 -7.92 -4.81
CA ARG A 89 -14.65 -7.66 -3.63
C ARG A 89 -15.20 -6.25 -3.58
N PHE A 90 -14.40 -5.27 -3.97
CA PHE A 90 -14.77 -3.87 -3.78
C PHE A 90 -15.10 -3.16 -5.10
N ARG A 91 -14.90 -3.82 -6.23
CA ARG A 91 -15.24 -3.31 -7.56
C ARG A 91 -14.57 -1.97 -7.87
N ARG A 92 -13.30 -1.87 -7.54
CA ARG A 92 -12.47 -0.69 -7.82
C ARG A 92 -11.18 -1.15 -8.46
N PRO A 93 -10.62 -0.36 -9.39
CA PRO A 93 -9.39 -0.76 -10.08
C PRO A 93 -8.22 -0.84 -9.10
N VAL A 94 -7.31 -1.76 -9.38
CA VAL A 94 -6.09 -1.96 -8.61
C VAL A 94 -4.90 -1.77 -9.54
N THR A 95 -3.94 -0.96 -9.10
CA THR A 95 -2.66 -0.77 -9.80
C THR A 95 -1.57 -1.43 -9.00
N LEU A 96 -0.78 -2.29 -9.64
CA LEU A 96 0.40 -2.90 -9.03
C LEU A 96 1.61 -2.01 -9.28
N VAL A 97 2.40 -1.78 -8.24
CA VAL A 97 3.58 -0.91 -8.29
C VAL A 97 4.79 -1.71 -7.82
N ASP A 98 5.88 -1.66 -8.59
CA ASP A 98 7.13 -2.31 -8.21
C ASP A 98 7.68 -1.67 -6.94
N GLU A 99 7.87 -2.48 -5.90
CA GLU A 99 8.29 -1.97 -4.59
C GLU A 99 9.76 -2.22 -4.26
N ARG A 100 10.59 -2.60 -5.25
CA ARG A 100 11.99 -2.95 -4.98
C ARG A 100 12.77 -1.90 -4.19
N LEU A 101 12.46 -0.63 -4.39
CA LEU A 101 13.16 0.46 -3.72
C LEU A 101 12.43 1.02 -2.49
N SER A 102 11.17 0.66 -2.30
CA SER A 102 10.35 1.27 -1.25
C SER A 102 10.79 0.86 0.17
N SER A 103 11.32 -0.33 0.35
CA SER A 103 11.80 -0.77 1.67
C SER A 103 12.97 0.09 2.16
N ALA A 104 13.92 0.40 1.28
CA ALA A 104 15.05 1.24 1.65
C ALA A 104 14.61 2.66 2.00
N GLU A 105 13.68 3.22 1.22
CA GLU A 105 13.12 4.53 1.52
C GLU A 105 12.33 4.54 2.82
N ALA A 106 11.55 3.48 3.07
CA ALA A 106 10.80 3.36 4.31
C ALA A 106 11.73 3.31 5.52
N GLU A 107 12.81 2.55 5.43
CA GLU A 107 13.80 2.50 6.50
C GLU A 107 14.47 3.85 6.72
N ALA A 108 14.79 4.57 5.65
CA ALA A 108 15.39 5.88 5.75
C ALA A 108 14.42 6.87 6.43
N ARG A 109 13.14 6.81 6.07
CA ARG A 109 12.12 7.65 6.69
C ARG A 109 11.95 7.33 8.17
N LEU A 110 11.98 6.06 8.52
CA LEU A 110 11.87 5.64 9.91
C LEU A 110 13.07 6.13 10.73
N ARG A 111 14.26 6.09 10.17
CA ARG A 111 15.45 6.62 10.83
C ARG A 111 15.34 8.13 11.06
N ALA A 112 14.72 8.83 10.12
CA ALA A 112 14.55 10.28 10.23
C ALA A 112 13.48 10.66 11.26
N ILE A 113 12.42 9.87 11.37
CA ILE A 113 11.28 10.15 12.24
C ILE A 113 11.53 9.71 13.68
N GLY A 114 12.02 8.49 13.85
CA GLY A 114 12.13 7.89 15.14
C GLY A 114 13.51 7.36 15.43
N ARG A 115 13.99 7.62 16.61
CA ARG A 115 15.26 7.09 17.05
C ARG A 115 15.05 5.81 17.85
N GLY A 116 14.27 4.92 17.28
CA GLY A 116 14.01 3.63 17.88
C GLY A 116 12.84 3.65 18.85
N GLY A 117 12.56 2.54 19.40
CA GLY A 117 11.44 2.35 20.26
C GLY A 117 10.29 1.68 19.55
N ARG A 118 9.21 1.53 20.30
CA ARG A 118 8.05 0.78 19.82
C ARG A 118 7.37 1.44 18.62
N ARG A 119 7.36 2.77 18.59
CA ARG A 119 6.75 3.52 17.48
C ARG A 119 7.41 3.21 16.15
N HIS A 120 8.71 2.96 16.18
CA HIS A 120 9.44 2.61 14.98
C HIS A 120 8.89 1.35 14.33
N LYS A 121 8.64 0.30 15.13
CA LYS A 121 8.07 -0.95 14.63
C LYS A 121 6.61 -0.78 14.20
N ASP A 122 5.83 -0.02 14.96
CA ASP A 122 4.42 0.19 14.66
C ASP A 122 4.21 0.96 13.36
N LEU A 123 5.14 1.83 13.00
CA LEU A 123 5.04 2.65 11.81
C LEU A 123 5.64 1.99 10.56
N ALA A 124 6.38 0.88 10.73
CA ALA A 124 7.11 0.27 9.62
C ALA A 124 6.21 -0.12 8.45
N HIS A 125 5.08 -0.76 8.74
CA HIS A 125 4.17 -1.23 7.69
C HIS A 125 3.39 -0.11 7.02
N PRO A 126 2.78 0.84 7.76
CA PRO A 126 2.10 1.96 7.10
C PRO A 126 3.07 2.87 6.35
N VAL A 127 4.29 3.05 6.84
CA VAL A 127 5.29 3.87 6.14
C VAL A 127 5.73 3.19 4.84
N ALA A 128 5.88 1.86 4.84
CA ALA A 128 6.19 1.14 3.61
C ALA A 128 5.08 1.34 2.58
N ALA A 129 3.81 1.26 2.99
CA ALA A 129 2.68 1.53 2.11
C ALA A 129 2.67 3.00 1.64
N GLN A 130 3.01 3.93 2.53
CA GLN A 130 3.12 5.35 2.19
C GLN A 130 4.16 5.57 1.09
N VAL A 131 5.32 4.92 1.19
CA VAL A 131 6.37 5.05 0.19
C VAL A 131 5.91 4.51 -1.16
N ILE A 132 5.22 3.37 -1.16
CA ILE A 132 4.65 2.80 -2.37
C ILE A 132 3.69 3.79 -3.05
N LEU A 133 2.79 4.36 -2.28
CA LEU A 133 1.81 5.30 -2.80
C LEU A 133 2.45 6.60 -3.28
N GLN A 134 3.39 7.13 -2.51
CA GLN A 134 4.08 8.36 -2.89
C GLN A 134 4.89 8.17 -4.17
N ASP A 135 5.56 7.04 -4.32
CA ASP A 135 6.27 6.71 -5.54
C ASP A 135 5.32 6.66 -6.74
N HIS A 136 4.15 6.06 -6.56
CA HIS A 136 3.12 6.02 -7.59
C HIS A 136 2.66 7.43 -7.97
N PHE A 137 2.39 8.27 -7.00
CA PHE A 137 2.01 9.66 -7.26
C PHE A 137 3.12 10.43 -7.99
N ASP A 138 4.36 10.25 -7.56
CA ASP A 138 5.50 10.98 -8.16
C ASP A 138 5.72 10.57 -9.62
N ARG A 139 5.59 9.30 -9.93
CA ARG A 139 5.76 8.80 -11.30
C ARG A 139 4.69 9.30 -12.24
N HIS A 140 3.52 9.62 -11.75
CA HIS A 140 2.38 10.06 -12.55
C HIS A 140 2.12 11.56 -12.45
N ALA A 141 2.92 12.28 -11.66
CA ALA A 141 2.72 13.72 -11.47
C ALA A 141 3.05 14.53 -12.72
N ALA A 142 3.98 14.05 -13.54
CA ALA A 142 4.43 14.74 -14.73
C ALA A 142 3.56 14.49 -15.98
N ALA A 143 2.61 13.61 -15.86
CA ALA A 143 1.76 13.24 -17.00
C ALA A 143 0.81 14.35 -17.45
#